data_0ac5f89ed9ac8c622c39bb4b5244eef4
#
_entry.id   0ac5f89ed9ac8c622c39bb4b5244eef4
#
_cell.length_a   1.000
_cell.length_b   1.000
_cell.length_c   1.000
_cell.angle_alpha   90.00
_cell.angle_beta   90.00
_cell.angle_gamma   90.00
#
_symmetry.space_group_name_H-M   'P 1'
#
loop_
_entity.id
_entity.type
_entity.pdbx_description
1 polymer ?
#
loop_
_entity_poly.entity_id
_entity_poly.type
_entity_poly.pdbx_seq_one_letter_code
_entity_poly.pdbx_strand_id
1 'polypeptide(L)'
;ARHGKLDGLALLRAAIEWEFPGRIALVSSFGAESAALLDMVSRVDPTVPVIFLETGKLFGETLDYRDALIERLGLTDVRDIHPDPAELETADPAGDLWSRDPDACCHVRKVVPLARALTGFDAWISGRKRFHGGDREGLTYIEADGAHIKINPLAGWTRDDIETYYEVRELPRHPLFEQG
;
A
#
# COMPACT_ATOMS: atom_id res chain seq x y z
N ALA A 1 -17.41 -16.50 -1.63
CA ALA A 1 -17.07 -15.11 -1.42
C ALA A 1 -18.31 -14.26 -1.13
N ARG A 2 -18.58 -14.00 0.16
CA ARG A 2 -19.75 -13.23 0.64
C ARG A 2 -19.75 -11.79 0.10
N HIS A 3 -18.58 -11.20 -0.09
CA HIS A 3 -18.37 -9.79 -0.44
C HIS A 3 -17.82 -9.56 -1.86
N GLY A 4 -17.82 -10.56 -2.73
CA GLY A 4 -17.23 -10.48 -4.06
C GLY A 4 -17.90 -9.51 -5.04
N LYS A 5 -19.03 -8.89 -4.64
CA LYS A 5 -19.73 -7.85 -5.41
C LYS A 5 -19.52 -6.44 -4.83
N LEU A 6 -18.83 -6.33 -3.68
CA LEU A 6 -18.51 -5.06 -3.06
C LEU A 6 -17.20 -4.52 -3.63
N ASP A 7 -17.08 -3.22 -3.74
CA ASP A 7 -15.87 -2.50 -4.12
C ASP A 7 -15.67 -1.25 -3.27
N GLY A 8 -14.51 -0.64 -3.40
CA GLY A 8 -14.18 0.61 -2.75
C GLY A 8 -14.47 0.59 -1.23
N LEU A 9 -15.16 1.63 -0.76
CA LEU A 9 -15.40 1.85 0.67
C LEU A 9 -16.28 0.74 1.31
N ALA A 10 -17.23 0.19 0.56
CA ALA A 10 -18.10 -0.88 1.06
C ALA A 10 -17.30 -2.18 1.32
N LEU A 11 -16.35 -2.50 0.44
CA LEU A 11 -15.46 -3.64 0.63
C LEU A 11 -14.51 -3.42 1.81
N LEU A 12 -13.93 -2.21 1.94
CA LEU A 12 -13.06 -1.86 3.07
C LEU A 12 -13.79 -2.00 4.40
N ARG A 13 -15.01 -1.45 4.50
CA ARG A 13 -15.81 -1.58 5.71
C ARG A 13 -16.09 -3.05 6.07
N ALA A 14 -16.48 -3.85 5.08
CA ALA A 14 -16.71 -5.28 5.30
C ALA A 14 -15.44 -6.01 5.79
N ALA A 15 -14.29 -5.71 5.18
CA ALA A 15 -13.02 -6.34 5.54
C ALA A 15 -12.52 -5.91 6.94
N ILE A 16 -12.56 -4.62 7.25
CA ILE A 16 -12.01 -4.06 8.49
C ILE A 16 -12.92 -4.35 9.69
N GLU A 17 -14.23 -4.08 9.56
CA GLU A 17 -15.14 -4.14 10.70
C GLU A 17 -15.67 -5.56 10.99
N TRP A 18 -15.79 -6.42 9.96
CA TRP A 18 -16.52 -7.69 10.11
C TRP A 18 -15.70 -8.94 9.83
N GLU A 19 -14.87 -8.96 8.78
CA GLU A 19 -14.16 -10.19 8.40
C GLU A 19 -12.81 -10.34 9.14
N PHE A 20 -12.07 -9.23 9.32
CA PHE A 20 -10.73 -9.24 9.91
C PHE A 20 -10.53 -8.15 10.99
N PRO A 21 -11.43 -7.97 11.97
CA PRO A 21 -11.33 -6.92 12.98
C PRO A 21 -10.02 -7.04 13.77
N GLY A 22 -9.16 -6.00 13.70
CA GLY A 22 -7.85 -5.97 14.34
C GLY A 22 -6.79 -6.91 13.72
N ARG A 23 -7.10 -7.61 12.63
CA ARG A 23 -6.21 -8.58 11.98
C ARG A 23 -5.96 -8.29 10.50
N ILE A 24 -6.13 -7.03 10.10
CA ILE A 24 -5.89 -6.54 8.76
C ILE A 24 -4.97 -5.32 8.80
N ALA A 25 -4.09 -5.18 7.82
CA ALA A 25 -3.23 -4.01 7.65
C ALA A 25 -3.36 -3.43 6.24
N LEU A 26 -3.11 -2.13 6.08
CA LEU A 26 -2.93 -1.50 4.79
C LEU A 26 -1.44 -1.48 4.43
N VAL A 27 -1.08 -1.90 3.23
CA VAL A 27 0.27 -1.73 2.70
C VAL A 27 0.26 -0.56 1.72
N SER A 28 1.05 0.47 2.02
CA SER A 28 1.13 1.70 1.21
C SER A 28 2.57 2.08 0.91
N SER A 29 2.82 2.57 -0.30
CA SER A 29 4.09 3.19 -0.69
C SER A 29 4.09 4.71 -0.53
N PHE A 30 2.98 5.31 -0.14
CA PHE A 30 2.75 6.76 -0.15
C PHE A 30 3.10 7.43 -1.49
N GLY A 31 2.98 6.69 -2.61
CA GLY A 31 3.17 7.24 -3.95
C GLY A 31 2.00 8.09 -4.44
N ALA A 32 2.07 8.52 -5.70
CA ALA A 32 1.20 9.54 -6.28
C ALA A 32 -0.32 9.32 -6.14
N GLU A 33 -0.78 8.06 -6.12
CA GLU A 33 -2.21 7.72 -6.01
C GLU A 33 -2.59 7.12 -4.64
N SER A 34 -1.67 7.15 -3.66
CA SER A 34 -1.87 6.48 -2.37
C SER A 34 -2.91 7.15 -1.49
N ALA A 35 -3.04 8.48 -1.59
CA ALA A 35 -3.91 9.23 -0.69
C ALA A 35 -5.38 8.82 -0.79
N ALA A 36 -5.86 8.39 -1.98
CA ALA A 36 -7.22 7.93 -2.15
C ALA A 36 -7.53 6.73 -1.23
N LEU A 37 -6.68 5.70 -1.25
CA LEU A 37 -6.90 4.52 -0.42
C LEU A 37 -6.67 4.80 1.07
N LEU A 38 -5.67 5.61 1.41
CA LEU A 38 -5.39 6.03 2.78
C LEU A 38 -6.58 6.80 3.38
N ASP A 39 -7.18 7.75 2.62
CA ASP A 39 -8.39 8.47 3.02
C ASP A 39 -9.58 7.51 3.21
N MET A 40 -9.78 6.57 2.30
CA MET A 40 -10.87 5.59 2.42
C MET A 40 -10.72 4.72 3.66
N VAL A 41 -9.50 4.25 3.96
CA VAL A 41 -9.23 3.42 5.16
C VAL A 41 -9.40 4.26 6.42
N SER A 42 -8.85 5.48 6.48
CA SER A 42 -8.99 6.36 7.66
C SER A 42 -10.44 6.71 7.99
N ARG A 43 -11.30 6.79 6.98
CA ARG A 43 -12.75 7.03 7.15
C ARG A 43 -13.51 5.81 7.69
N VAL A 44 -12.98 4.63 7.52
CA VAL A 44 -13.54 3.41 8.13
C VAL A 44 -12.98 3.25 9.54
N ASP A 45 -11.66 3.25 9.66
CA ASP A 45 -10.96 3.14 10.95
C ASP A 45 -9.53 3.70 10.81
N PRO A 46 -9.23 4.87 11.41
CA PRO A 46 -7.91 5.49 11.34
C PRO A 46 -6.84 4.74 12.17
N THR A 47 -7.23 3.72 12.94
CA THR A 47 -6.32 2.89 13.74
C THR A 47 -5.84 1.63 13.01
N VAL A 48 -6.32 1.39 11.78
CA VAL A 48 -5.81 0.28 10.95
C VAL A 48 -4.31 0.47 10.73
N PRO A 49 -3.49 -0.54 11.05
CA PRO A 49 -2.04 -0.46 10.83
C PRO A 49 -1.71 -0.21 9.35
N VAL A 50 -0.91 0.82 9.08
CA VAL A 50 -0.39 1.13 7.76
C VAL A 50 1.07 0.71 7.69
N ILE A 51 1.38 -0.31 6.91
CA ILE A 51 2.73 -0.79 6.66
C ILE A 51 3.34 0.03 5.53
N PHE A 52 4.39 0.79 5.84
CA PHE A 52 5.19 1.55 4.88
C PHE A 52 6.55 0.88 4.72
N LEU A 53 6.89 0.47 3.50
CA LEU A 53 8.17 -0.16 3.20
C LEU A 53 9.22 0.92 2.88
N GLU A 54 9.98 1.32 3.90
CA GLU A 54 11.11 2.24 3.74
C GLU A 54 12.33 1.47 3.23
N THR A 55 12.58 1.59 1.94
CA THR A 55 13.58 0.79 1.23
C THR A 55 15.02 1.33 1.35
N GLY A 56 15.19 2.54 1.91
CA GLY A 56 16.46 3.29 1.88
C GLY A 56 16.79 3.84 0.48
N LYS A 57 15.80 3.85 -0.44
CA LYS A 57 15.95 4.32 -1.82
C LYS A 57 14.79 5.25 -2.24
N LEU A 58 14.01 5.74 -1.28
CA LEU A 58 12.90 6.65 -1.55
C LEU A 58 13.39 8.10 -1.65
N PHE A 59 12.62 8.92 -2.38
CA PHE A 59 12.84 10.35 -2.45
C PHE A 59 12.40 11.03 -1.14
N GLY A 60 13.08 12.11 -0.74
CA GLY A 60 12.71 12.90 0.43
C GLY A 60 11.28 13.42 0.36
N GLU A 61 10.84 13.82 -0.83
CA GLU A 61 9.50 14.30 -1.11
C GLU A 61 8.41 13.25 -0.81
N THR A 62 8.74 11.96 -0.95
CA THR A 62 7.82 10.87 -0.56
C THR A 62 7.68 10.76 0.94
N LEU A 63 8.75 10.98 1.69
CA LEU A 63 8.75 10.97 3.16
C LEU A 63 7.98 12.18 3.70
N ASP A 64 8.21 13.36 3.15
CA ASP A 64 7.47 14.58 3.51
C ASP A 64 5.97 14.44 3.20
N TYR A 65 5.64 13.86 2.04
CA TYR A 65 4.26 13.60 1.64
C TYR A 65 3.57 12.57 2.56
N ARG A 66 4.28 11.53 2.96
CA ARG A 66 3.82 10.55 3.94
C ARG A 66 3.43 11.25 5.24
N ASP A 67 4.32 12.08 5.78
CA ASP A 67 4.11 12.75 7.06
C ASP A 67 2.91 13.72 7.00
N ALA A 68 2.78 14.46 5.89
CA ALA A 68 1.63 15.32 5.65
C ALA A 68 0.30 14.54 5.55
N LEU A 69 0.30 13.36 4.93
CA LEU A 69 -0.89 12.50 4.85
C LEU A 69 -1.24 11.89 6.20
N ILE A 70 -0.26 11.47 7.00
CA ILE A 70 -0.48 10.94 8.35
C ILE A 70 -1.23 11.97 9.20
N GLU A 71 -0.73 13.21 9.23
CA GLU A 71 -1.36 14.31 9.98
C GLU A 71 -2.76 14.62 9.44
N ARG A 72 -2.90 14.83 8.13
CA ARG A 72 -4.17 15.20 7.49
C ARG A 72 -5.26 14.18 7.67
N LEU A 73 -4.94 12.90 7.57
CA LEU A 73 -5.90 11.79 7.64
C LEU A 73 -6.08 11.23 9.05
N GLY A 74 -5.30 11.71 10.03
CA GLY A 74 -5.35 11.26 11.41
C GLY A 74 -4.97 9.78 11.59
N LEU A 75 -4.03 9.27 10.78
CA LEU A 75 -3.56 7.89 10.87
C LEU A 75 -2.75 7.72 12.16
N THR A 76 -3.10 6.75 12.99
CA THR A 76 -2.50 6.60 14.33
C THR A 76 -1.51 5.45 14.46
N ASP A 77 -1.46 4.53 13.52
CA ASP A 77 -0.55 3.37 13.51
C ASP A 77 0.12 3.22 12.13
N VAL A 78 1.11 4.07 11.85
CA VAL A 78 1.95 3.93 10.65
C VAL A 78 3.28 3.34 11.04
N ARG A 79 3.66 2.23 10.39
CA ARG A 79 4.83 1.41 10.72
C ARG A 79 5.84 1.46 9.59
N ASP A 80 6.98 2.11 9.83
CA ASP A 80 8.11 2.13 8.91
C ASP A 80 8.85 0.81 9.00
N ILE A 81 8.80 0.04 7.92
CA ILE A 81 9.42 -1.28 7.83
C ILE A 81 10.65 -1.19 6.96
N HIS A 82 11.79 -1.44 7.56
CA HIS A 82 13.09 -1.42 6.91
C HIS A 82 13.58 -2.83 6.55
N PRO A 83 14.38 -2.97 5.48
CA PRO A 83 15.15 -4.18 5.24
C PRO A 83 16.09 -4.46 6.42
N ASP A 84 16.36 -5.73 6.68
CA ASP A 84 17.34 -6.10 7.69
C ASP A 84 18.76 -5.67 7.26
N PRO A 85 19.51 -4.94 8.12
CA PRO A 85 20.85 -4.47 7.77
C PRO A 85 21.82 -5.61 7.41
N ALA A 86 21.75 -6.75 8.07
CA ALA A 86 22.65 -7.88 7.81
C ALA A 86 22.29 -8.57 6.47
N GLU A 87 20.98 -8.65 6.14
CA GLU A 87 20.54 -9.12 4.82
C GLU A 87 21.01 -8.18 3.71
N LEU A 88 20.94 -6.85 3.94
CA LEU A 88 21.43 -5.84 2.97
C LEU A 88 22.95 -5.90 2.80
N GLU A 89 23.72 -6.03 3.87
CA GLU A 89 25.17 -6.14 3.80
C GLU A 89 25.60 -7.36 2.99
N THR A 90 24.84 -8.44 3.05
CA THR A 90 25.09 -9.66 2.29
C THR A 90 24.65 -9.53 0.83
N ALA A 91 23.45 -9.02 0.56
CA ALA A 91 22.83 -9.02 -0.77
C ALA A 91 23.25 -7.80 -1.62
N ASP A 92 23.47 -6.64 -1.00
CA ASP A 92 23.71 -5.36 -1.66
C ASP A 92 24.79 -4.52 -0.94
N PRO A 93 26.02 -5.07 -0.74
CA PRO A 93 27.08 -4.38 0.00
C PRO A 93 27.54 -3.08 -0.66
N ALA A 94 27.42 -2.97 -1.96
CA ALA A 94 27.77 -1.76 -2.73
C ALA A 94 26.61 -0.77 -2.86
N GLY A 95 25.38 -1.17 -2.52
CA GLY A 95 24.18 -0.34 -2.65
C GLY A 95 23.72 -0.11 -4.08
N ASP A 96 24.21 -0.90 -5.06
CA ASP A 96 23.94 -0.76 -6.49
C ASP A 96 23.10 -1.91 -7.09
N LEU A 97 22.56 -2.80 -6.23
CA LEU A 97 21.77 -3.95 -6.66
C LEU A 97 20.55 -3.53 -7.50
N TRP A 98 19.98 -2.36 -7.22
CA TRP A 98 18.85 -1.81 -7.96
C TRP A 98 19.13 -1.65 -9.47
N SER A 99 20.39 -1.44 -9.88
CA SER A 99 20.78 -1.29 -11.28
C SER A 99 21.27 -2.60 -11.91
N ARG A 100 21.79 -3.54 -11.10
CA ARG A 100 22.36 -4.81 -11.59
C ARG A 100 21.30 -5.93 -11.65
N ASP A 101 20.45 -5.98 -10.63
CA ASP A 101 19.39 -6.99 -10.50
C ASP A 101 18.21 -6.35 -9.74
N PRO A 102 17.29 -5.66 -10.46
CA PRO A 102 16.13 -5.00 -9.87
C PRO A 102 15.21 -5.96 -9.10
N ASP A 103 15.09 -7.22 -9.54
CA ASP A 103 14.23 -8.21 -8.90
C ASP A 103 14.82 -8.65 -7.55
N ALA A 104 16.12 -8.94 -7.48
CA ALA A 104 16.80 -9.22 -6.23
C ALA A 104 16.77 -8.02 -5.28
N CYS A 105 16.93 -6.80 -5.80
CA CYS A 105 16.79 -5.57 -5.03
C CYS A 105 15.38 -5.43 -4.44
N CYS A 106 14.36 -5.65 -5.25
CA CYS A 106 12.96 -5.62 -4.81
C CYS A 106 12.70 -6.70 -3.75
N HIS A 107 13.25 -7.90 -3.95
CA HIS A 107 13.09 -9.01 -3.01
C HIS A 107 13.61 -8.66 -1.62
N VAL A 108 14.88 -8.25 -1.51
CA VAL A 108 15.52 -7.97 -0.21
C VAL A 108 14.96 -6.71 0.46
N ARG A 109 14.55 -5.70 -0.32
CA ARG A 109 14.09 -4.41 0.21
C ARG A 109 12.59 -4.30 0.42
N LYS A 110 11.79 -5.17 -0.20
CA LYS A 110 10.32 -5.12 -0.13
C LYS A 110 9.69 -6.44 0.24
N VAL A 111 9.99 -7.53 -0.50
CA VAL A 111 9.28 -8.80 -0.33
C VAL A 111 9.54 -9.41 1.05
N VAL A 112 10.81 -9.53 1.44
CA VAL A 112 11.20 -10.09 2.74
C VAL A 112 10.69 -9.23 3.91
N PRO A 113 10.91 -7.88 3.91
CA PRO A 113 10.38 -7.02 4.96
C PRO A 113 8.85 -7.05 5.06
N LEU A 114 8.14 -7.08 3.93
CA LEU A 114 6.68 -7.18 3.91
C LEU A 114 6.19 -8.48 4.54
N ALA A 115 6.80 -9.61 4.20
CA ALA A 115 6.44 -10.90 4.76
C ALA A 115 6.59 -10.91 6.30
N ARG A 116 7.65 -10.29 6.83
CA ARG A 116 7.83 -10.12 8.28
C ARG A 116 6.75 -9.21 8.88
N ALA A 117 6.48 -8.08 8.23
CA ALA A 117 5.50 -7.11 8.74
C ALA A 117 4.08 -7.64 8.76
N LEU A 118 3.74 -8.55 7.86
CA LEU A 118 2.42 -9.19 7.80
C LEU A 118 2.23 -10.34 8.80
N THR A 119 3.29 -10.73 9.53
CA THR A 119 3.17 -11.76 10.57
C THR A 119 2.16 -11.32 11.64
N GLY A 120 1.15 -12.15 11.87
CA GLY A 120 0.07 -11.88 12.84
C GLY A 120 -1.18 -11.23 12.23
N PHE A 121 -1.14 -10.82 10.96
CA PHE A 121 -2.34 -10.42 10.23
C PHE A 121 -2.92 -11.59 9.43
N ASP A 122 -4.21 -11.61 9.22
CA ASP A 122 -4.90 -12.59 8.35
C ASP A 122 -5.11 -12.04 6.95
N ALA A 123 -5.20 -10.70 6.83
CA ALA A 123 -5.43 -10.02 5.58
C ALA A 123 -4.62 -8.74 5.45
N TRP A 124 -4.48 -8.28 4.21
CA TRP A 124 -3.89 -6.98 3.93
C TRP A 124 -4.55 -6.28 2.74
N ILE A 125 -4.55 -4.96 2.77
CA ILE A 125 -5.18 -4.09 1.78
C ILE A 125 -4.10 -3.56 0.84
N SER A 126 -4.38 -3.58 -0.47
CA SER A 126 -3.48 -3.12 -1.53
C SER A 126 -4.16 -2.06 -2.39
N GLY A 127 -3.40 -1.05 -2.79
CA GLY A 127 -3.85 0.00 -3.71
C GLY A 127 -3.74 -0.35 -5.20
N ARG A 128 -3.60 -1.63 -5.56
CA ARG A 128 -3.46 -2.07 -6.96
C ARG A 128 -4.75 -1.83 -7.76
N LYS A 129 -4.59 -1.46 -9.03
CA LYS A 129 -5.67 -1.16 -9.97
C LYS A 129 -5.41 -1.84 -11.31
N ARG A 130 -6.46 -2.27 -12.01
CA ARG A 130 -6.34 -2.97 -13.31
C ARG A 130 -5.75 -2.08 -14.38
N PHE A 131 -6.06 -0.79 -14.39
CA PHE A 131 -5.62 0.13 -15.44
C PHE A 131 -4.10 0.35 -15.51
N HIS A 132 -3.35 -0.08 -14.48
CA HIS A 132 -1.88 -0.09 -14.55
C HIS A 132 -1.32 -1.18 -15.47
N GLY A 133 -2.17 -2.06 -16.01
CA GLY A 133 -1.80 -3.07 -17.02
C GLY A 133 -0.92 -4.21 -16.51
N GLY A 134 -0.44 -5.02 -17.45
CA GLY A 134 0.39 -6.18 -17.16
C GLY A 134 -0.31 -7.21 -16.30
N ASP A 135 0.38 -7.77 -15.33
CA ASP A 135 -0.16 -8.78 -14.39
C ASP A 135 -1.38 -8.29 -13.58
N ARG A 136 -1.75 -7.00 -13.69
CA ARG A 136 -2.87 -6.41 -12.96
C ARG A 136 -4.18 -6.43 -13.72
N GLU A 137 -4.20 -6.76 -15.01
CA GLU A 137 -5.43 -6.81 -15.82
C GLU A 137 -6.46 -7.80 -15.27
N GLY A 138 -5.99 -8.94 -14.76
CA GLY A 138 -6.81 -9.96 -14.12
C GLY A 138 -7.07 -9.75 -12.63
N LEU A 139 -6.73 -8.58 -12.06
CA LEU A 139 -6.81 -8.32 -10.63
C LEU A 139 -8.25 -8.45 -10.12
N THR A 140 -8.44 -9.28 -9.09
CA THR A 140 -9.72 -9.43 -8.40
C THR A 140 -9.76 -8.57 -7.14
N TYR A 141 -10.96 -8.28 -6.65
CA TYR A 141 -11.14 -7.51 -5.40
C TYR A 141 -10.63 -8.25 -4.16
N ILE A 142 -10.64 -9.58 -4.19
CA ILE A 142 -10.20 -10.45 -3.09
C ILE A 142 -9.39 -11.58 -3.69
N GLU A 143 -8.18 -11.77 -3.20
CA GLU A 143 -7.23 -12.79 -3.65
C GLU A 143 -6.69 -13.58 -2.45
N ALA A 144 -6.38 -14.86 -2.68
CA ALA A 144 -5.51 -15.60 -1.77
C ALA A 144 -4.04 -15.21 -2.06
N ASP A 145 -3.28 -14.91 -1.00
CA ASP A 145 -1.87 -14.52 -1.09
C ASP A 145 -1.06 -15.27 -0.02
N GLY A 146 -0.65 -16.48 -0.36
CA GLY A 146 -0.02 -17.39 0.60
C GLY A 146 -0.94 -17.72 1.77
N ALA A 147 -0.55 -17.34 2.97
CA ALA A 147 -1.34 -17.54 4.20
C ALA A 147 -2.33 -16.38 4.46
N HIS A 148 -2.32 -15.34 3.64
CA HIS A 148 -3.12 -14.13 3.82
C HIS A 148 -4.23 -14.02 2.79
N ILE A 149 -5.22 -13.19 3.10
CA ILE A 149 -6.19 -12.69 2.13
C ILE A 149 -5.80 -11.27 1.73
N LYS A 150 -5.66 -11.04 0.44
CA LYS A 150 -5.35 -9.73 -0.12
C LYS A 150 -6.62 -9.06 -0.64
N ILE A 151 -6.83 -7.82 -0.23
CA ILE A 151 -7.99 -7.02 -0.56
C ILE A 151 -7.56 -5.88 -1.48
N ASN A 152 -8.16 -5.76 -2.66
CA ASN A 152 -7.87 -4.76 -3.68
C ASN A 152 -9.12 -3.88 -3.91
N PRO A 153 -9.47 -2.96 -3.01
CA PRO A 153 -10.74 -2.23 -3.07
C PRO A 153 -10.83 -1.31 -4.29
N LEU A 154 -9.69 -0.90 -4.85
CA LEU A 154 -9.61 -0.05 -6.04
C LEU A 154 -9.37 -0.83 -7.34
N ALA A 155 -9.51 -2.18 -7.34
CA ALA A 155 -9.20 -3.00 -8.51
C ALA A 155 -9.93 -2.58 -9.78
N GLY A 156 -11.20 -2.19 -9.67
CA GLY A 156 -12.03 -1.77 -10.79
C GLY A 156 -12.02 -0.26 -11.08
N TRP A 157 -11.31 0.54 -10.27
CA TRP A 157 -11.26 1.99 -10.46
C TRP A 157 -10.46 2.35 -11.70
N THR A 158 -10.95 3.35 -12.43
CA THR A 158 -10.27 3.98 -13.55
C THR A 158 -9.36 5.12 -13.07
N ARG A 159 -8.57 5.68 -13.97
CA ARG A 159 -7.80 6.90 -13.69
C ARG A 159 -8.73 8.07 -13.35
N ASP A 160 -9.84 8.22 -14.09
CA ASP A 160 -10.81 9.28 -13.85
C ASP A 160 -11.51 9.14 -12.49
N ASP A 161 -11.75 7.92 -12.02
CA ASP A 161 -12.29 7.69 -10.66
C ASP A 161 -11.31 8.19 -9.59
N ILE A 162 -10.02 7.93 -9.75
CA ILE A 162 -8.97 8.42 -8.85
C ILE A 162 -8.92 9.94 -8.86
N GLU A 163 -8.88 10.56 -10.06
CA GLU A 163 -8.83 12.02 -10.19
C GLU A 163 -10.05 12.67 -9.54
N THR A 164 -11.25 12.17 -9.86
CA THR A 164 -12.49 12.66 -9.27
C THR A 164 -12.48 12.53 -7.74
N TYR A 165 -11.96 11.41 -7.22
CA TYR A 165 -11.86 11.21 -5.77
C TYR A 165 -10.93 12.23 -5.12
N TYR A 166 -9.75 12.49 -5.73
CA TYR A 166 -8.82 13.50 -5.24
C TYR A 166 -9.44 14.89 -5.21
N GLU A 167 -10.17 15.28 -6.26
CA GLU A 167 -10.86 16.57 -6.34
C GLU A 167 -11.95 16.70 -5.27
N VAL A 168 -12.86 15.72 -5.19
CA VAL A 168 -13.99 15.74 -4.26
C VAL A 168 -13.53 15.72 -2.80
N ARG A 169 -12.43 15.03 -2.52
CA ARG A 169 -11.85 14.92 -1.18
C ARG A 169 -10.78 15.97 -0.88
N GLU A 170 -10.46 16.83 -1.85
CA GLU A 170 -9.41 17.85 -1.75
C GLU A 170 -8.07 17.25 -1.26
N LEU A 171 -7.72 16.05 -1.75
CA LEU A 171 -6.51 15.35 -1.31
C LEU A 171 -5.25 16.02 -1.87
N PRO A 172 -4.18 16.12 -1.08
CA PRO A 172 -2.91 16.67 -1.59
C PRO A 172 -2.33 15.74 -2.64
N ARG A 173 -1.71 16.33 -3.67
CA ARG A 173 -0.94 15.60 -4.67
C ARG A 173 0.47 15.34 -4.18
N HIS A 174 1.03 14.21 -4.61
CA HIS A 174 2.45 13.93 -4.36
C HIS A 174 3.31 14.99 -5.06
N PRO A 175 4.35 15.57 -4.42
CA PRO A 175 5.15 16.66 -5.01
C PRO A 175 5.79 16.32 -6.36
N LEU A 176 6.12 15.05 -6.59
CA LEU A 176 6.72 14.57 -7.84
C LEU A 176 5.66 14.16 -8.90
N PHE A 177 4.37 14.34 -8.63
CA PHE A 177 3.31 13.89 -9.55
C PHE A 177 3.40 14.54 -10.94
N GLU A 178 3.75 15.83 -10.99
CA GLU A 178 3.89 16.58 -12.25
C GLU A 178 5.23 16.36 -12.97
N GLN A 179 6.15 15.67 -12.32
CA GLN A 179 7.50 15.45 -12.87
C GLN A 179 7.62 14.09 -13.61
N GLY A 180 6.59 13.25 -13.55
CA GLY A 180 6.51 11.95 -14.23
C GLY A 180 6.87 10.76 -13.39
#